data_a88b7bdedb08096a3b015f11a3cfaae7
#
_entry.id   a88b7bdedb08096a3b015f11a3cfaae7
#
_cell.length_a   1.000
_cell.length_b   1.000
_cell.length_c   1.000
_cell.angle_alpha   90.00
_cell.angle_beta   90.00
_cell.angle_gamma   90.00
#
_symmetry.space_group_name_H-M   'P 1'
#
loop_
_entity.id
_entity.type
_entity.pdbx_description
1 polymer ?
#
loop_
_entity_poly.entity_id
_entity_poly.type
_entity_poly.pdbx_seq_one_letter_code
_entity_poly.pdbx_strand_id
1 'polypeptide(L)'
;MAYYKSERYHNDVTEQLMECYKKIVELSGEDPDREGLIKTPERAAKAMQYNSQGYGQDAVAILNSARFKEDISEMVIVKDIELYSMCEHHLHPFYGKAHIAYIPNGYITGLSKLARVVDVYARRLQVQERLTTQILDAIKESLNPLGAAVVIEAKHLCMMMRGVQKQNSTTTTSAFHGELLNNHVTRNEFLKLISAKLS
;
A
#
# COMPACT_ATOMS: atom_id res chain seq x y z
N MET A 1 -1.57 -12.64 20.70
CA MET A 1 -2.93 -12.54 20.10
C MET A 1 -2.78 -12.32 18.63
N ALA A 2 -3.29 -13.22 17.80
CA ALA A 2 -3.30 -13.03 16.35
C ALA A 2 -4.16 -11.79 16.02
N TYR A 3 -3.61 -10.89 15.23
CA TYR A 3 -4.31 -9.70 14.77
C TYR A 3 -5.40 -10.13 13.77
N TYR A 4 -6.63 -10.23 14.25
CA TYR A 4 -7.79 -10.44 13.38
C TYR A 4 -8.15 -9.09 12.74
N LYS A 5 -7.79 -8.93 11.47
CA LYS A 5 -8.29 -7.84 10.65
C LYS A 5 -9.76 -8.15 10.37
N SER A 6 -10.71 -7.54 11.10
CA SER A 6 -12.12 -7.76 10.82
C SER A 6 -12.43 -7.19 9.43
N GLU A 7 -12.74 -8.06 8.50
CA GLU A 7 -13.25 -7.68 7.20
C GLU A 7 -14.65 -7.09 7.40
N ARG A 8 -14.79 -5.79 7.19
CA ARG A 8 -16.08 -5.10 7.25
C ARG A 8 -16.59 -4.87 5.84
N TYR A 9 -17.74 -5.42 5.54
CA TYR A 9 -18.42 -5.23 4.27
C TYR A 9 -19.72 -4.45 4.48
N HIS A 10 -20.03 -3.55 3.56
CA HIS A 10 -21.31 -2.85 3.50
C HIS A 10 -22.27 -3.68 2.64
N ASN A 11 -23.34 -4.19 3.23
CA ASN A 11 -24.24 -5.11 2.55
C ASN A 11 -24.89 -4.53 1.31
N ASP A 12 -25.31 -3.27 1.36
CA ASP A 12 -25.86 -2.53 0.23
C ASP A 12 -24.89 -2.38 -0.94
N VAL A 13 -23.61 -2.13 -0.63
CA VAL A 13 -22.52 -2.08 -1.63
C VAL A 13 -22.21 -3.49 -2.16
N THR A 14 -22.27 -4.51 -1.27
CA THR A 14 -22.06 -5.89 -1.68
C THR A 14 -23.09 -6.32 -2.71
N GLU A 15 -24.37 -6.06 -2.47
CA GLU A 15 -25.47 -6.42 -3.37
C GLU A 15 -25.31 -5.77 -4.75
N GLN A 16 -25.05 -4.47 -4.80
CA GLN A 16 -24.82 -3.75 -6.06
C GLN A 16 -23.61 -4.29 -6.84
N LEU A 17 -22.50 -4.54 -6.14
CA LEU A 17 -21.31 -5.13 -6.76
C LEU A 17 -21.55 -6.56 -7.23
N MET A 18 -22.36 -7.36 -6.54
CA MET A 18 -22.73 -8.69 -6.97
C MET A 18 -23.44 -8.69 -8.31
N GLU A 19 -24.39 -7.78 -8.52
CA GLU A 19 -25.07 -7.62 -9.81
C GLU A 19 -24.07 -7.29 -10.93
N CYS A 20 -23.14 -6.35 -10.67
CA CYS A 20 -22.08 -6.00 -11.62
C CYS A 20 -21.20 -7.21 -11.95
N TYR A 21 -20.75 -7.96 -10.93
CA TYR A 21 -19.88 -9.12 -11.15
C TYR A 21 -20.61 -10.28 -11.83
N LYS A 22 -21.91 -10.52 -11.54
CA LYS A 22 -22.72 -11.49 -12.29
C LYS A 22 -22.73 -11.12 -13.79
N LYS A 23 -22.93 -9.85 -14.08
CA LYS A 23 -22.91 -9.36 -15.46
C LYS A 23 -21.56 -9.50 -16.14
N ILE A 24 -20.46 -9.27 -15.41
CA ILE A 24 -19.09 -9.49 -15.94
C ILE A 24 -18.89 -10.98 -16.30
N VAL A 25 -19.33 -11.91 -15.45
CA VAL A 25 -19.24 -13.36 -15.72
C VAL A 25 -19.98 -13.72 -16.99
N GLU A 26 -21.24 -13.27 -17.16
CA GLU A 26 -22.05 -13.48 -18.35
C GLU A 26 -21.36 -12.94 -19.62
N LEU A 27 -20.89 -11.68 -19.56
CA LEU A 27 -20.23 -11.02 -20.69
C LEU A 27 -18.86 -11.61 -21.04
N SER A 28 -18.24 -12.35 -20.11
CA SER A 28 -17.03 -13.12 -20.34
C SER A 28 -17.29 -14.42 -21.11
N GLY A 29 -18.54 -14.75 -21.38
CA GLY A 29 -18.95 -15.97 -22.08
C GLY A 29 -19.16 -17.18 -21.17
N GLU A 30 -19.23 -16.99 -19.86
CA GLU A 30 -19.43 -18.04 -18.84
C GLU A 30 -20.88 -18.09 -18.37
N ASP A 31 -21.33 -19.27 -17.91
CA ASP A 31 -22.61 -19.46 -17.26
C ASP A 31 -22.52 -19.14 -15.76
N PRO A 32 -23.13 -18.02 -15.28
CA PRO A 32 -23.04 -17.62 -13.89
C PRO A 32 -23.74 -18.59 -12.93
N ASP A 33 -24.62 -19.43 -13.42
CA ASP A 33 -25.41 -20.35 -12.61
C ASP A 33 -24.76 -21.73 -12.48
N ARG A 34 -23.63 -22.01 -13.16
CA ARG A 34 -22.86 -23.24 -12.94
C ARG A 34 -22.26 -23.27 -11.52
N GLU A 35 -22.19 -24.46 -10.94
CA GLU A 35 -21.82 -24.72 -9.53
C GLU A 35 -20.60 -23.94 -9.05
N GLY A 36 -19.54 -23.88 -9.86
CA GLY A 36 -18.30 -23.17 -9.49
C GLY A 36 -18.43 -21.64 -9.47
N LEU A 37 -19.46 -21.06 -10.12
CA LEU A 37 -19.62 -19.60 -10.27
C LEU A 37 -20.78 -19.02 -9.44
N ILE A 38 -21.69 -19.80 -8.90
CA ILE A 38 -22.86 -19.34 -8.13
C ILE A 38 -22.44 -18.33 -7.01
N LYS A 39 -21.31 -18.58 -6.33
CA LYS A 39 -20.81 -17.72 -5.24
C LYS A 39 -19.76 -16.69 -5.71
N THR A 40 -19.40 -16.68 -6.98
CA THR A 40 -18.34 -15.80 -7.50
C THR A 40 -18.73 -14.32 -7.41
N PRO A 41 -19.96 -13.88 -7.75
CA PRO A 41 -20.35 -12.48 -7.60
C PRO A 41 -20.18 -11.95 -6.17
N GLU A 42 -20.63 -12.69 -5.16
CA GLU A 42 -20.47 -12.30 -3.75
C GLU A 42 -19.00 -12.25 -3.32
N ARG A 43 -18.21 -13.25 -3.67
CA ARG A 43 -16.78 -13.30 -3.33
C ARG A 43 -16.01 -12.17 -3.98
N ALA A 44 -16.30 -11.87 -5.24
CA ALA A 44 -15.67 -10.78 -5.98
C ALA A 44 -16.07 -9.41 -5.42
N ALA A 45 -17.35 -9.22 -5.06
CA ALA A 45 -17.86 -8.01 -4.43
C ALA A 45 -17.15 -7.72 -3.09
N LYS A 46 -17.02 -8.74 -2.23
CA LYS A 46 -16.30 -8.63 -0.95
C LYS A 46 -14.81 -8.36 -1.17
N ALA A 47 -14.17 -9.04 -2.11
CA ALA A 47 -12.77 -8.81 -2.45
C ALA A 47 -12.53 -7.36 -2.94
N MET A 48 -13.42 -6.80 -3.76
CA MET A 48 -13.33 -5.42 -4.21
C MET A 48 -13.45 -4.44 -3.04
N GLN A 49 -14.41 -4.62 -2.14
CA GLN A 49 -14.54 -3.78 -0.95
C GLN A 49 -13.30 -3.86 -0.06
N TYR A 50 -12.75 -5.05 0.15
CA TYR A 50 -11.50 -5.24 0.88
C TYR A 50 -10.33 -4.49 0.23
N ASN A 51 -10.20 -4.58 -1.10
CA ASN A 51 -9.14 -3.94 -1.85
C ASN A 51 -9.28 -2.42 -1.94
N SER A 52 -10.46 -1.86 -1.64
CA SER A 52 -10.74 -0.42 -1.67
C SER A 52 -11.06 0.18 -0.29
N GLN A 53 -10.92 -0.58 0.79
CA GLN A 53 -11.27 -0.13 2.15
C GLN A 53 -10.43 1.05 2.66
N GLY A 54 -9.30 1.32 2.04
CA GLY A 54 -8.41 2.42 2.41
C GLY A 54 -9.02 3.82 2.19
N TYR A 55 -10.05 3.95 1.34
CA TYR A 55 -10.75 5.22 1.15
C TYR A 55 -11.48 5.71 2.42
N GLY A 56 -11.89 4.80 3.29
CA GLY A 56 -12.56 5.11 4.55
C GLY A 56 -11.61 5.27 5.74
N GLN A 57 -10.29 5.34 5.52
CA GLN A 57 -9.29 5.38 6.60
C GLN A 57 -8.44 6.65 6.53
N ASP A 58 -8.07 7.18 7.71
CA ASP A 58 -7.20 8.35 7.86
C ASP A 58 -5.79 7.92 8.30
N ALA A 59 -4.83 8.07 7.40
CA ALA A 59 -3.43 7.69 7.62
C ALA A 59 -2.74 8.55 8.68
N VAL A 60 -3.03 9.86 8.71
CA VAL A 60 -2.45 10.79 9.68
C VAL A 60 -2.97 10.50 11.09
N ALA A 61 -4.28 10.27 11.23
CA ALA A 61 -4.88 9.85 12.49
C ALA A 61 -4.29 8.53 13.00
N ILE A 62 -4.00 7.57 12.11
CA ILE A 62 -3.34 6.31 12.46
C ILE A 62 -1.93 6.54 13.01
N LEU A 63 -1.12 7.38 12.37
CA LEU A 63 0.23 7.71 12.87
C LEU A 63 0.15 8.41 14.23
N ASN A 64 -0.71 9.41 14.35
CA ASN A 64 -0.89 10.19 15.59
C ASN A 64 -1.40 9.35 16.77
N SER A 65 -2.12 8.25 16.52
CA SER A 65 -2.64 7.36 17.58
C SER A 65 -1.56 6.62 18.38
N ALA A 66 -0.30 6.65 17.92
CA ALA A 66 0.85 6.07 18.63
C ALA A 66 2.10 6.93 18.42
N ARG A 67 1.93 8.24 18.54
CA ARG A 67 3.00 9.24 18.51
C ARG A 67 3.54 9.43 19.93
N PHE A 68 4.87 9.29 20.09
CA PHE A 68 5.56 9.40 21.35
C PHE A 68 6.64 10.49 21.28
N LYS A 69 6.82 11.21 22.37
CA LYS A 69 7.92 12.18 22.49
C LYS A 69 9.17 11.42 22.87
N GLU A 70 10.21 11.49 22.03
CA GLU A 70 11.51 10.86 22.24
C GLU A 70 12.61 11.74 21.68
N ASP A 71 13.70 11.85 22.41
CA ASP A 71 14.89 12.61 21.99
C ASP A 71 15.87 11.70 21.26
N ILE A 72 15.44 11.23 20.08
CA ILE A 72 16.23 10.37 19.19
C ILE A 72 16.49 11.16 17.90
N SER A 73 17.74 11.21 17.48
CA SER A 73 18.18 11.86 16.23
C SER A 73 18.58 10.90 15.13
N GLU A 74 18.68 9.60 15.44
CA GLU A 74 19.05 8.57 14.50
C GLU A 74 17.92 8.21 13.54
N MET A 75 18.28 7.82 12.31
CA MET A 75 17.34 7.41 11.29
C MET A 75 16.62 6.11 11.70
N VAL A 76 15.30 6.15 11.72
CA VAL A 76 14.45 4.97 11.92
C VAL A 76 14.06 4.41 10.55
N ILE A 77 14.28 3.12 10.33
CA ILE A 77 13.95 2.44 9.07
C ILE A 77 13.03 1.26 9.35
N VAL A 78 11.92 1.18 8.59
CA VAL A 78 11.08 -0.02 8.48
C VAL A 78 11.08 -0.45 7.02
N LYS A 79 11.65 -1.61 6.77
CA LYS A 79 11.80 -2.15 5.41
C LYS A 79 11.01 -3.43 5.19
N ASP A 80 10.89 -3.81 3.93
CA ASP A 80 10.19 -5.02 3.50
C ASP A 80 8.71 -5.07 3.92
N ILE A 81 8.06 -3.90 3.99
CA ILE A 81 6.62 -3.82 4.26
C ILE A 81 5.89 -4.32 3.01
N GLU A 82 5.29 -5.49 3.10
CA GLU A 82 4.51 -6.06 1.99
C GLU A 82 3.30 -5.18 1.64
N LEU A 83 3.04 -5.00 0.36
CA LEU A 83 1.89 -4.29 -0.14
C LEU A 83 1.20 -5.00 -1.30
N TYR A 84 -0.11 -4.86 -1.35
CA TYR A 84 -0.98 -5.28 -2.44
C TYR A 84 -1.92 -4.12 -2.77
N SER A 85 -1.98 -3.73 -4.04
CA SER A 85 -2.78 -2.61 -4.50
C SER A 85 -3.44 -2.92 -5.84
N MET A 86 -4.36 -2.06 -6.27
CA MET A 86 -5.08 -2.18 -7.53
C MET A 86 -4.68 -1.03 -8.47
N CYS A 87 -4.16 -1.38 -9.64
CA CYS A 87 -3.87 -0.39 -10.68
C CYS A 87 -5.16 0.28 -11.14
N GLU A 88 -5.24 1.61 -11.04
CA GLU A 88 -6.45 2.37 -11.40
C GLU A 88 -6.81 2.28 -12.89
N HIS A 89 -5.81 2.05 -13.77
CA HIS A 89 -6.02 1.99 -15.22
C HIS A 89 -6.68 0.68 -15.69
N HIS A 90 -6.46 -0.42 -14.98
CA HIS A 90 -6.85 -1.74 -15.47
C HIS A 90 -7.60 -2.58 -14.43
N LEU A 91 -7.75 -2.12 -13.20
CA LEU A 91 -8.25 -2.90 -12.05
C LEU A 91 -7.50 -4.24 -11.86
N HIS A 92 -6.24 -4.27 -12.26
CA HIS A 92 -5.37 -5.43 -12.05
C HIS A 92 -4.46 -5.19 -10.85
N PRO A 93 -4.15 -6.23 -10.07
CA PRO A 93 -3.27 -6.08 -8.92
C PRO A 93 -1.84 -5.69 -9.30
N PHE A 94 -1.20 -4.91 -8.44
CA PHE A 94 0.24 -4.86 -8.33
C PHE A 94 0.63 -5.11 -6.88
N TYR A 95 1.78 -5.69 -6.67
CA TYR A 95 2.24 -6.11 -5.35
C TYR A 95 3.75 -5.98 -5.24
N GLY A 96 4.20 -5.78 -4.02
CA GLY A 96 5.62 -5.59 -3.77
C GLY A 96 5.92 -5.23 -2.33
N LYS A 97 6.91 -4.38 -2.16
CA LYS A 97 7.42 -3.97 -0.85
C LYS A 97 7.61 -2.46 -0.78
N ALA A 98 7.30 -1.90 0.37
CA ALA A 98 7.64 -0.53 0.71
C ALA A 98 8.74 -0.51 1.77
N HIS A 99 9.64 0.46 1.64
CA HIS A 99 10.68 0.77 2.59
C HIS A 99 10.51 2.22 3.02
N ILE A 100 10.42 2.45 4.31
CA ILE A 100 10.16 3.77 4.90
C ILE A 100 11.30 4.11 5.83
N ALA A 101 11.82 5.33 5.73
CA ALA A 101 12.72 5.88 6.71
C ALA A 101 12.24 7.27 7.15
N TYR A 102 12.54 7.63 8.39
CA TYR A 102 12.43 9.00 8.87
C TYR A 102 13.49 9.31 9.92
N ILE A 103 13.89 10.56 9.98
CA ILE A 103 14.78 11.11 11.02
C ILE A 103 13.87 11.88 11.98
N PRO A 104 13.72 11.44 13.23
CA PRO A 104 12.82 12.08 14.18
C PRO A 104 13.16 13.55 14.44
N ASN A 105 12.14 14.34 14.74
CA ASN A 105 12.23 15.71 15.22
C ASN A 105 11.46 15.81 16.55
N GLY A 106 12.00 15.16 17.60
CA GLY A 106 11.40 15.08 18.93
C GLY A 106 10.20 14.13 19.06
N TYR A 107 9.79 13.46 17.98
CA TYR A 107 8.68 12.51 17.99
C TYR A 107 8.96 11.27 17.17
N ILE A 108 8.57 10.11 17.69
CA ILE A 108 8.55 8.84 16.99
C ILE A 108 7.11 8.30 16.89
N THR A 109 6.90 7.32 16.01
CA THR A 109 5.63 6.60 15.93
C THR A 109 5.83 5.10 16.08
N GLY A 110 4.79 4.39 16.50
CA GLY A 110 4.83 2.93 16.56
C GLY A 110 5.10 2.33 15.16
N LEU A 111 6.08 1.44 15.06
CA LEU A 111 6.52 0.85 13.78
C LEU A 111 5.37 0.20 12.98
N SER A 112 4.42 -0.42 13.70
CA SER A 112 3.21 -0.99 13.09
C SER A 112 2.29 0.06 12.44
N LYS A 113 2.40 1.33 12.83
CA LYS A 113 1.59 2.41 12.23
C LYS A 113 2.08 2.75 10.83
N LEU A 114 3.40 2.69 10.60
CA LEU A 114 3.97 2.87 9.27
C LEU A 114 3.46 1.80 8.29
N ALA A 115 3.45 0.53 8.70
CA ALA A 115 2.88 -0.54 7.89
C ALA A 115 1.38 -0.34 7.61
N ARG A 116 0.61 0.14 8.60
CA ARG A 116 -0.82 0.45 8.40
C ARG A 116 -1.05 1.62 7.43
N VAL A 117 -0.19 2.62 7.44
CA VAL A 117 -0.26 3.74 6.47
C VAL A 117 -0.02 3.24 5.05
N VAL A 118 0.92 2.32 4.85
CA VAL A 118 1.09 1.65 3.55
C VAL A 118 -0.22 0.97 3.13
N ASP A 119 -0.85 0.20 4.02
CA ASP A 119 -2.13 -0.45 3.75
C ASP A 119 -3.25 0.54 3.39
N VAL A 120 -3.37 1.67 4.12
CA VAL A 120 -4.39 2.70 3.87
C VAL A 120 -4.33 3.21 2.44
N TYR A 121 -3.14 3.50 1.95
CA TYR A 121 -2.99 4.03 0.60
C TYR A 121 -2.93 2.93 -0.46
N ALA A 122 -2.39 1.75 -0.15
CA ALA A 122 -2.36 0.62 -1.07
C ALA A 122 -3.77 0.04 -1.33
N ARG A 123 -4.68 0.06 -0.33
CA ARG A 123 -6.06 -0.40 -0.48
C ARG A 123 -6.98 0.68 -1.11
N ARG A 124 -6.53 1.23 -2.25
CA ARG A 124 -7.25 2.18 -3.11
C ARG A 124 -6.94 1.84 -4.57
N LEU A 125 -7.64 2.47 -5.50
CA LEU A 125 -7.23 2.47 -6.91
C LEU A 125 -6.03 3.40 -7.05
N GLN A 126 -4.88 2.88 -7.49
CA GLN A 126 -3.62 3.59 -7.40
C GLN A 126 -2.78 3.56 -8.68
N VAL A 127 -1.89 4.54 -8.77
CA VAL A 127 -0.62 4.44 -9.48
C VAL A 127 0.50 4.44 -8.45
N GLN A 128 1.57 3.72 -8.73
CA GLN A 128 2.65 3.49 -7.74
C GLN A 128 3.32 4.79 -7.32
N GLU A 129 3.47 5.76 -8.21
CA GLU A 129 4.06 7.08 -7.96
C GLU A 129 3.23 7.87 -6.94
N ARG A 130 1.90 7.89 -7.10
CA ARG A 130 0.99 8.54 -6.16
C ARG A 130 0.99 7.84 -4.80
N LEU A 131 0.96 6.52 -4.78
CA LEU A 131 1.06 5.72 -3.56
C LEU A 131 2.31 6.10 -2.75
N THR A 132 3.47 6.18 -3.42
CA THR A 132 4.75 6.53 -2.80
C THR A 132 4.71 7.93 -2.17
N THR A 133 4.18 8.90 -2.90
CA THR A 133 4.08 10.30 -2.44
C THR A 133 3.10 10.46 -1.29
N GLN A 134 1.92 9.82 -1.36
CA GLN A 134 0.90 9.89 -0.31
C GLN A 134 1.40 9.32 1.02
N ILE A 135 2.16 8.22 0.99
CA ILE A 135 2.77 7.66 2.20
C ILE A 135 3.78 8.65 2.80
N LEU A 136 4.64 9.26 1.97
CA LEU A 136 5.61 10.26 2.43
C LEU A 136 4.91 11.48 3.04
N ASP A 137 3.87 11.99 2.39
CA ASP A 137 3.15 13.17 2.85
C ASP A 137 2.44 12.96 4.19
N ALA A 138 1.84 11.79 4.41
CA ALA A 138 1.26 11.45 5.71
C ALA A 138 2.30 11.40 6.84
N ILE A 139 3.51 10.90 6.55
CA ILE A 139 4.62 10.89 7.52
C ILE A 139 5.07 12.31 7.83
N LYS A 140 5.21 13.16 6.81
CA LYS A 140 5.57 14.58 6.98
C LYS A 140 4.55 15.33 7.84
N GLU A 141 3.27 15.16 7.51
CA GLU A 141 2.17 15.85 8.21
C GLU A 141 2.07 15.42 9.68
N SER A 142 2.21 14.12 9.96
CA SER A 142 2.07 13.59 11.32
C SER A 142 3.28 13.85 12.20
N LEU A 143 4.49 13.60 11.70
CA LEU A 143 5.72 13.57 12.52
C LEU A 143 6.58 14.82 12.39
N ASN A 144 6.38 15.62 11.33
CA ASN A 144 7.26 16.76 10.99
C ASN A 144 8.75 16.41 11.11
N PRO A 145 9.22 15.31 10.47
CA PRO A 145 10.56 14.80 10.66
C PRO A 145 11.62 15.70 10.02
N LEU A 146 12.87 15.64 10.48
CA LEU A 146 14.01 16.33 9.85
C LEU A 146 14.28 15.81 8.43
N GLY A 147 13.96 14.55 8.18
CA GLY A 147 14.02 13.91 6.87
C GLY A 147 13.11 12.69 6.82
N ALA A 148 12.60 12.37 5.64
CA ALA A 148 11.83 11.14 5.41
C ALA A 148 12.06 10.62 4.00
N ALA A 149 11.90 9.31 3.82
CA ALA A 149 12.00 8.62 2.55
C ALA A 149 10.99 7.48 2.46
N VAL A 150 10.47 7.29 1.26
CA VAL A 150 9.67 6.12 0.90
C VAL A 150 10.20 5.58 -0.42
N VAL A 151 10.51 4.28 -0.46
CA VAL A 151 10.86 3.54 -1.69
C VAL A 151 9.90 2.38 -1.82
N ILE A 152 9.32 2.19 -2.99
CA ILE A 152 8.43 1.07 -3.31
C ILE A 152 8.98 0.32 -4.52
N GLU A 153 9.09 -0.99 -4.39
CA GLU A 153 9.40 -1.91 -5.47
C GLU A 153 8.22 -2.84 -5.69
N ALA A 154 7.65 -2.86 -6.91
CA ALA A 154 6.47 -3.66 -7.17
C ALA A 154 6.45 -4.28 -8.56
N LYS A 155 5.71 -5.38 -8.68
CA LYS A 155 5.37 -6.07 -9.92
C LYS A 155 3.91 -5.80 -10.27
N HIS A 156 3.67 -5.42 -11.54
CA HIS A 156 2.35 -5.04 -12.04
C HIS A 156 1.77 -6.12 -12.94
N LEU A 157 0.68 -6.78 -12.52
CA LEU A 157 0.04 -7.81 -13.32
C LEU A 157 -0.54 -7.25 -14.62
N CYS A 158 -0.93 -5.98 -14.67
CA CYS A 158 -1.36 -5.32 -15.90
C CYS A 158 -0.27 -5.25 -16.98
N MET A 159 1.01 -5.34 -16.61
CA MET A 159 2.15 -5.42 -17.53
C MET A 159 2.62 -6.86 -17.78
N MET A 160 2.42 -7.76 -16.79
CA MET A 160 2.97 -9.13 -16.84
C MET A 160 2.07 -10.09 -17.60
N MET A 161 0.75 -10.10 -17.31
CA MET A 161 -0.18 -11.11 -17.83
C MET A 161 -0.84 -10.72 -19.16
N ARG A 162 -0.78 -9.45 -19.53
CA ARG A 162 -1.34 -8.89 -20.76
C ARG A 162 -0.58 -7.62 -21.17
N GLY A 163 -0.96 -7.01 -22.31
CA GLY A 163 -0.31 -5.82 -22.83
C GLY A 163 1.12 -6.12 -23.28
N VAL A 164 2.12 -5.54 -22.61
CA VAL A 164 3.53 -5.70 -22.98
C VAL A 164 4.15 -7.03 -22.57
N GLN A 165 3.49 -7.80 -21.71
CA GLN A 165 3.87 -9.16 -21.29
C GLN A 165 5.32 -9.28 -20.76
N LYS A 166 5.77 -8.31 -19.95
CA LYS A 166 7.12 -8.28 -19.35
C LYS A 166 7.10 -8.84 -17.94
N GLN A 167 7.26 -10.15 -17.81
CA GLN A 167 7.13 -10.90 -16.54
C GLN A 167 8.21 -10.58 -15.50
N ASN A 168 9.41 -10.19 -15.95
CA ASN A 168 10.55 -9.92 -15.05
C ASN A 168 10.71 -8.43 -14.71
N SER A 169 9.82 -7.56 -15.21
CA SER A 169 9.90 -6.14 -14.91
C SER A 169 9.50 -5.87 -13.47
N THR A 170 10.30 -5.06 -12.79
CA THR A 170 9.98 -4.48 -11.48
C THR A 170 10.01 -2.97 -11.62
N THR A 171 9.01 -2.30 -11.08
CA THR A 171 8.95 -0.84 -11.04
C THR A 171 9.41 -0.37 -9.67
N THR A 172 10.37 0.55 -9.63
CA THR A 172 10.81 1.19 -8.39
C THR A 172 10.42 2.65 -8.43
N THR A 173 9.75 3.12 -7.39
CA THR A 173 9.42 4.54 -7.17
C THR A 173 10.00 5.00 -5.84
N SER A 174 10.43 6.26 -5.77
CA SER A 174 10.99 6.83 -4.56
C SER A 174 10.54 8.27 -4.34
N ALA A 175 10.37 8.64 -3.09
CA ALA A 175 10.10 10.01 -2.67
C ALA A 175 10.91 10.33 -1.41
N PHE A 176 11.48 11.54 -1.36
CA PHE A 176 12.38 11.98 -0.31
C PHE A 176 11.99 13.36 0.21
N HIS A 177 12.32 13.64 1.49
CA HIS A 177 12.07 14.92 2.15
C HIS A 177 13.22 15.27 3.10
N GLY A 178 13.45 16.58 3.31
CA GLY A 178 14.40 17.11 4.30
C GLY A 178 15.82 16.58 4.09
N GLU A 179 16.47 16.11 5.16
CA GLU A 179 17.83 15.59 5.13
C GLU A 179 18.03 14.45 4.14
N LEU A 180 17.03 13.56 4.00
CA LEU A 180 17.11 12.45 3.03
C LEU A 180 17.01 12.92 1.56
N LEU A 181 16.45 14.11 1.31
CA LEU A 181 16.44 14.74 -0.01
C LEU A 181 17.73 15.53 -0.26
N ASN A 182 18.19 16.32 0.71
CA ASN A 182 19.23 17.32 0.52
C ASN A 182 20.64 16.77 0.78
N ASN A 183 20.78 15.74 1.61
CA ASN A 183 22.07 15.15 2.00
C ASN A 183 22.27 13.79 1.31
N HIS A 184 23.21 13.75 0.36
CA HIS A 184 23.51 12.54 -0.40
C HIS A 184 24.11 11.42 0.48
N VAL A 185 24.84 11.75 1.54
CA VAL A 185 25.44 10.76 2.44
C VAL A 185 24.34 10.02 3.19
N THR A 186 23.42 10.77 3.81
CA THR A 186 22.27 10.22 4.55
C THR A 186 21.36 9.38 3.64
N ARG A 187 21.10 9.88 2.42
CA ARG A 187 20.32 9.12 1.43
C ARG A 187 21.00 7.82 1.03
N ASN A 188 22.30 7.84 0.78
CA ASN A 188 23.07 6.64 0.40
C ASN A 188 23.12 5.61 1.55
N GLU A 189 23.21 6.07 2.80
CA GLU A 189 23.08 5.21 3.96
C GLU A 189 21.73 4.47 3.98
N PHE A 190 20.63 5.20 3.84
CA PHE A 190 19.29 4.61 3.73
C PHE A 190 19.21 3.57 2.61
N LEU A 191 19.67 3.90 1.39
CA LEU A 191 19.61 2.98 0.25
C LEU A 191 20.44 1.73 0.47
N LYS A 192 21.61 1.83 1.13
CA LYS A 192 22.41 0.68 1.52
C LYS A 192 21.70 -0.20 2.56
N LEU A 193 21.08 0.41 3.57
CA LEU A 193 20.41 -0.31 4.65
C LEU A 193 19.16 -1.07 4.16
N ILE A 194 18.39 -0.51 3.23
CA ILE A 194 17.24 -1.23 2.65
C ILE A 194 17.69 -2.37 1.72
N SER A 195 18.84 -2.27 1.06
CA SER A 195 19.40 -3.31 0.20
C SER A 195 20.05 -4.45 0.98
N ALA A 196 20.49 -4.21 2.22
CA ALA A 196 21.13 -5.20 3.06
C ALA A 196 20.14 -6.29 3.50
N LYS A 197 20.51 -7.56 3.38
CA LYS A 197 19.74 -8.67 3.96
C LYS A 197 20.23 -8.92 5.39
N LEU A 198 19.29 -9.14 6.31
CA LEU A 198 19.63 -9.74 7.61
C LEU A 198 20.05 -11.17 7.34
N SER A 199 21.29 -11.50 7.73
CA SER A 199 21.84 -12.86 7.66
C SER A 199 21.21 -13.74 8.74
#